data_fa26168d48fe0baa6ea5e2c2b1af0a1d
#
_entry.id   fa26168d48fe0baa6ea5e2c2b1af0a1d
#
_cell.length_a   1.000
_cell.length_b   1.000
_cell.length_c   1.000
_cell.angle_alpha   90.00
_cell.angle_beta   90.00
_cell.angle_gamma   90.00
#
_symmetry.space_group_name_H-M   'P 1'
#
loop_
_entity.id
_entity.type
_entity.pdbx_description
1 polymer ?
#
loop_
_entity_poly.entity_id
_entity_poly.type
_entity_poly.pdbx_seq_one_letter_code
_entity_poly.pdbx_strand_id
1 'polypeptide(L)'
;MKKFLCMMMAVLMVLAMAACAAKTTDTPAPAETDNKTDAVQETATEAAADGKTELNIGVLVWKYSDTYGSSVRVAMDKYAKEIGAEKGLTINLEMQDGNDDQATQNNQADVMFAAGKDHIIINLCDTSAGQYLVDLAKQYNVPISFYNKEPVDSTIVTGSNSIFVGTKPEEAGIMQGEILADLYAADPSRVDKNGDGKVATLEFEGEINNPEAIARTEYSLSTAIEKGVPCEMMTENQVANWDTAKAQEMMTAQIASLGVENIEVVFCNNDDMAIGVIAALNEVGYNLGDGGDEIIVIGVDCTDTAVEYINAGKLYGTVKQDGDAMGKANILMAINGALGKDWLDGTDYTMADDGFSIRIPYAKITAE
;
A
#
# COMPACT_ATOMS: atom_id res chain seq x y z
N MET A 1 32.02 49.68 -4.53
CA MET A 1 33.47 49.81 -4.26
C MET A 1 34.01 48.46 -3.90
N LYS A 2 35.07 48.06 -4.64
CA LYS A 2 36.03 46.94 -4.44
C LYS A 2 35.41 45.52 -4.60
N LYS A 3 35.50 44.79 -5.72
CA LYS A 3 36.61 44.34 -6.58
C LYS A 3 37.72 43.55 -5.79
N PHE A 4 37.87 42.28 -6.16
CA PHE A 4 39.13 41.53 -6.48
C PHE A 4 38.84 40.06 -6.24
N LEU A 5 38.97 39.20 -7.15
CA LEU A 5 39.90 38.76 -8.21
C LEU A 5 40.60 37.43 -7.83
N CYS A 6 40.38 36.44 -8.69
CA CYS A 6 41.28 35.39 -9.21
C CYS A 6 42.21 34.61 -8.28
N MET A 7 42.23 33.29 -8.42
CA MET A 7 43.34 32.72 -9.22
C MET A 7 43.18 31.21 -9.45
N MET A 8 43.32 30.82 -10.71
CA MET A 8 43.53 29.47 -11.25
C MET A 8 44.80 28.86 -10.66
N MET A 9 44.81 27.53 -10.50
CA MET A 9 46.02 26.75 -10.73
C MET A 9 45.64 25.36 -11.26
N ALA A 10 45.94 25.16 -12.52
CA ALA A 10 46.03 23.86 -13.18
C ALA A 10 47.50 23.38 -13.03
N VAL A 11 47.67 22.08 -12.71
CA VAL A 11 48.96 21.40 -12.94
C VAL A 11 48.70 20.03 -13.53
N LEU A 12 49.16 19.86 -14.75
CA LEU A 12 49.39 18.62 -15.49
C LEU A 12 50.62 17.88 -14.94
N MET A 13 50.61 16.53 -14.95
CA MET A 13 51.73 15.64 -15.27
C MET A 13 51.17 14.24 -15.48
N VAL A 14 51.05 13.68 -16.68
CA VAL A 14 51.98 13.13 -17.68
C VAL A 14 52.68 11.82 -17.23
N LEU A 15 52.20 10.75 -17.89
CA LEU A 15 52.79 9.46 -18.35
C LEU A 15 54.02 8.85 -17.67
N ALA A 16 53.90 7.52 -17.42
CA ALA A 16 54.97 6.56 -17.82
C ALA A 16 54.39 5.18 -18.09
N MET A 17 54.51 4.71 -19.33
CA MET A 17 54.39 3.31 -19.76
C MET A 17 55.66 2.55 -19.45
N ALA A 18 55.55 1.26 -19.13
CA ALA A 18 56.56 0.26 -19.42
C ALA A 18 55.96 -1.12 -19.61
N ALA A 19 56.10 -1.64 -20.80
CA ALA A 19 55.82 -3.02 -21.22
C ALA A 19 57.06 -3.88 -21.05
N CYS A 20 56.89 -5.19 -20.77
CA CYS A 20 57.77 -6.32 -21.20
C CYS A 20 57.07 -7.63 -20.85
N ALA A 21 56.60 -8.37 -21.75
CA ALA A 21 57.00 -9.41 -22.69
C ALA A 21 57.39 -10.75 -22.03
N ALA A 22 56.54 -11.72 -22.38
CA ALA A 22 56.62 -13.17 -22.58
C ALA A 22 57.84 -14.01 -22.18
N LYS A 23 57.52 -15.21 -21.63
CA LYS A 23 58.11 -16.47 -22.13
C LYS A 23 57.33 -17.71 -21.74
N THR A 24 57.04 -18.54 -22.70
CA THR A 24 56.51 -19.89 -22.75
C THR A 24 57.41 -20.95 -22.12
N THR A 25 56.89 -22.03 -21.53
CA THR A 25 57.33 -23.43 -21.77
C THR A 25 56.39 -24.43 -21.13
N ASP A 26 55.78 -25.25 -21.95
CA ASP A 26 55.66 -26.72 -22.01
C ASP A 26 55.02 -27.53 -20.87
N THR A 27 54.11 -28.34 -21.38
CA THR A 27 53.33 -29.46 -20.84
C THR A 27 54.22 -30.68 -20.47
N PRO A 28 53.81 -31.62 -19.58
CA PRO A 28 53.01 -32.77 -20.07
C PRO A 28 51.85 -33.22 -19.17
N ALA A 29 50.82 -33.78 -19.77
CA ALA A 29 49.88 -34.74 -19.20
C ALA A 29 50.48 -36.17 -19.26
N PRO A 30 49.93 -37.24 -18.64
CA PRO A 30 48.51 -37.55 -18.32
C PRO A 30 48.30 -38.29 -16.99
N ALA A 31 47.04 -38.44 -16.53
CA ALA A 31 46.47 -39.70 -16.02
C ALA A 31 44.98 -39.58 -15.71
N GLU A 32 44.18 -40.40 -16.39
CA GLU A 32 42.79 -40.66 -16.11
C GLU A 32 42.60 -41.33 -14.75
N THR A 33 41.60 -40.90 -13.99
CA THR A 33 40.89 -41.76 -13.04
C THR A 33 39.39 -41.34 -13.03
N ASP A 34 38.57 -42.29 -13.48
CA ASP A 34 37.13 -42.32 -13.33
C ASP A 34 36.71 -42.03 -11.88
N ASN A 35 35.78 -41.12 -11.71
CA ASN A 35 34.87 -41.19 -10.59
C ASN A 35 33.51 -40.58 -10.99
N LYS A 36 32.50 -41.42 -11.02
CA LYS A 36 31.08 -41.06 -11.12
C LYS A 36 30.75 -40.13 -9.97
N THR A 37 30.23 -38.99 -10.27
CA THR A 37 29.52 -38.15 -9.33
C THR A 37 28.18 -37.73 -9.95
N ASP A 38 27.13 -37.91 -9.17
CA ASP A 38 25.76 -37.68 -9.49
C ASP A 38 25.49 -36.30 -10.09
N ALA A 39 24.70 -36.30 -11.15
CA ALA A 39 24.18 -35.08 -11.78
C ALA A 39 23.23 -34.37 -10.80
N VAL A 40 23.72 -33.32 -10.17
CA VAL A 40 22.86 -32.28 -9.62
C VAL A 40 22.31 -31.52 -10.83
N GLN A 41 20.99 -31.64 -11.00
CA GLN A 41 20.23 -30.91 -12.01
C GLN A 41 20.26 -29.44 -11.64
N GLU A 42 21.17 -28.66 -12.25
CA GLU A 42 21.08 -27.22 -12.24
C GLU A 42 19.78 -26.83 -12.94
N THR A 43 18.83 -26.34 -12.16
CA THR A 43 17.68 -25.59 -12.69
C THR A 43 18.25 -24.36 -13.40
N ALA A 44 18.18 -24.38 -14.72
CA ALA A 44 18.54 -23.23 -15.53
C ALA A 44 17.62 -22.07 -15.14
N THR A 45 18.20 -21.05 -14.49
CA THR A 45 17.58 -19.74 -14.30
C THR A 45 17.35 -19.17 -15.70
N GLU A 46 16.12 -18.91 -16.09
CA GLU A 46 15.80 -18.18 -17.29
C GLU A 46 16.47 -16.79 -17.22
N ALA A 47 17.53 -16.60 -17.96
CA ALA A 47 18.19 -15.30 -18.07
C ALA A 47 17.20 -14.30 -18.67
N ALA A 48 17.10 -13.11 -18.06
CA ALA A 48 16.27 -12.03 -18.54
C ALA A 48 16.52 -11.76 -20.04
N ALA A 49 15.45 -11.60 -20.84
CA ALA A 49 15.47 -11.58 -22.30
C ALA A 49 16.30 -10.43 -22.91
N ASP A 50 16.81 -9.50 -22.11
CA ASP A 50 17.54 -8.30 -22.58
C ASP A 50 18.94 -8.13 -21.94
N GLY A 51 19.46 -9.13 -21.25
CA GLY A 51 20.77 -9.07 -20.60
C GLY A 51 20.87 -8.11 -19.41
N LYS A 52 19.77 -7.49 -18.98
CA LYS A 52 19.72 -6.67 -17.76
C LYS A 52 19.86 -7.57 -16.53
N THR A 53 20.80 -7.26 -15.66
CA THR A 53 21.01 -7.92 -14.36
C THR A 53 20.69 -6.99 -13.19
N GLU A 54 20.38 -5.74 -13.46
CA GLU A 54 20.08 -4.71 -12.47
C GLU A 54 18.90 -3.86 -12.92
N LEU A 55 17.97 -3.59 -12.00
CA LEU A 55 16.82 -2.72 -12.20
C LEU A 55 16.81 -1.63 -11.13
N ASN A 56 16.65 -0.37 -11.57
CA ASN A 56 16.55 0.80 -10.72
C ASN A 56 15.11 1.30 -10.71
N ILE A 57 14.38 0.99 -9.65
CA ILE A 57 12.95 1.27 -9.52
C ILE A 57 12.74 2.45 -8.57
N GLY A 58 12.02 3.47 -9.02
CA GLY A 58 11.55 4.56 -8.18
C GLY A 58 10.25 4.19 -7.48
N VAL A 59 10.06 4.68 -6.25
CA VAL A 59 8.79 4.55 -5.52
C VAL A 59 8.38 5.91 -4.97
N LEU A 60 7.32 6.47 -5.51
CA LEU A 60 6.70 7.70 -5.03
C LEU A 60 5.63 7.33 -4.01
N VAL A 61 5.90 7.62 -2.75
CA VAL A 61 5.05 7.27 -1.61
C VAL A 61 4.13 8.43 -1.29
N TRP A 62 2.89 8.17 -0.91
CA TRP A 62 1.96 9.18 -0.43
C TRP A 62 2.50 9.89 0.82
N LYS A 63 2.63 9.16 1.94
CA LYS A 63 3.29 9.63 3.17
C LYS A 63 3.91 8.46 3.95
N TYR A 64 5.06 8.70 4.57
CA TYR A 64 5.74 7.65 5.35
C TYR A 64 5.07 7.35 6.69
N SER A 65 4.30 8.29 7.22
CA SER A 65 3.57 8.12 8.48
C SER A 65 2.33 7.22 8.37
N ASP A 66 1.91 6.86 7.16
CA ASP A 66 0.79 5.95 6.94
C ASP A 66 1.14 4.51 7.35
N THR A 67 0.37 3.95 8.29
CA THR A 67 0.65 2.63 8.88
C THR A 67 0.46 1.52 7.86
N TYR A 68 -0.64 1.55 7.09
CA TYR A 68 -0.88 0.58 6.02
C TYR A 68 0.19 0.68 4.93
N GLY A 69 0.49 1.87 4.44
CA GLY A 69 1.54 2.09 3.44
C GLY A 69 2.92 1.65 3.92
N SER A 70 3.18 1.68 5.24
CA SER A 70 4.41 1.12 5.81
C SER A 70 4.50 -0.39 5.58
N SER A 71 3.41 -1.13 5.78
CA SER A 71 3.38 -2.58 5.53
C SER A 71 3.66 -2.91 4.06
N VAL A 72 3.09 -2.15 3.13
CA VAL A 72 3.34 -2.31 1.69
C VAL A 72 4.80 -2.02 1.34
N ARG A 73 5.41 -0.96 1.90
CA ARG A 73 6.83 -0.64 1.66
C ARG A 73 7.78 -1.72 2.18
N VAL A 74 7.51 -2.27 3.37
CA VAL A 74 8.27 -3.39 3.94
C VAL A 74 8.17 -4.62 3.04
N ALA A 75 6.98 -4.91 2.52
CA ALA A 75 6.77 -5.99 1.57
C ALA A 75 7.50 -5.76 0.24
N MET A 76 7.49 -4.53 -0.31
CA MET A 76 8.26 -4.19 -1.52
C MET A 76 9.76 -4.45 -1.31
N ASP A 77 10.35 -4.00 -0.19
CA ASP A 77 11.76 -4.24 0.13
C ASP A 77 12.10 -5.73 0.27
N LYS A 78 11.21 -6.50 0.89
CA LYS A 78 11.32 -7.96 1.03
C LYS A 78 11.32 -8.64 -0.34
N TYR A 79 10.28 -8.38 -1.14
CA TYR A 79 10.10 -9.05 -2.43
C TYR A 79 11.06 -8.58 -3.52
N ALA A 80 11.56 -7.35 -3.47
CA ALA A 80 12.64 -6.91 -4.34
C ALA A 80 13.90 -7.77 -4.15
N LYS A 81 14.22 -8.15 -2.91
CA LYS A 81 15.36 -9.02 -2.60
C LYS A 81 15.08 -10.49 -2.97
N GLU A 82 13.93 -11.03 -2.55
CA GLU A 82 13.58 -12.43 -2.75
C GLU A 82 13.39 -12.77 -4.23
N ILE A 83 12.54 -12.02 -4.94
CA ILE A 83 12.26 -12.24 -6.36
C ILE A 83 13.47 -11.85 -7.22
N GLY A 84 14.20 -10.80 -6.82
CA GLY A 84 15.46 -10.43 -7.47
C GLY A 84 16.45 -11.58 -7.44
N ALA A 85 16.69 -12.19 -6.28
CA ALA A 85 17.59 -13.34 -6.12
C ALA A 85 17.12 -14.54 -6.95
N GLU A 86 15.81 -14.85 -6.93
CA GLU A 86 15.21 -15.94 -7.70
C GLU A 86 15.43 -15.77 -9.20
N LYS A 87 15.25 -14.54 -9.70
CA LYS A 87 15.37 -14.21 -11.13
C LYS A 87 16.79 -13.82 -11.57
N GLY A 88 17.77 -13.84 -10.67
CA GLY A 88 19.15 -13.39 -10.96
C GLY A 88 19.26 -11.90 -11.25
N LEU A 89 18.37 -11.08 -10.67
CA LEU A 89 18.32 -9.64 -10.80
C LEU A 89 18.73 -8.93 -9.49
N THR A 90 19.43 -7.83 -9.59
CA THR A 90 19.58 -6.86 -8.50
C THR A 90 18.50 -5.79 -8.66
N ILE A 91 17.60 -5.64 -7.68
CA ILE A 91 16.54 -4.65 -7.71
C ILE A 91 16.84 -3.57 -6.66
N ASN A 92 17.12 -2.36 -7.13
CA ASN A 92 17.38 -1.20 -6.29
C ASN A 92 16.10 -0.37 -6.19
N LEU A 93 15.56 -0.23 -4.98
CA LEU A 93 14.40 0.63 -4.72
C LEU A 93 14.88 1.99 -4.21
N GLU A 94 14.42 3.07 -4.84
CA GLU A 94 14.55 4.43 -4.33
C GLU A 94 13.17 4.95 -3.98
N MET A 95 12.88 5.04 -2.67
CA MET A 95 11.59 5.50 -2.17
C MET A 95 11.66 6.96 -1.73
N GLN A 96 10.68 7.77 -2.10
CA GLN A 96 10.57 9.17 -1.67
C GLN A 96 9.21 9.45 -1.07
N ASP A 97 9.22 10.18 0.05
CA ASP A 97 8.03 10.58 0.79
C ASP A 97 7.39 11.80 0.15
N GLY A 98 6.16 11.67 -0.36
CA GLY A 98 5.37 12.78 -0.86
C GLY A 98 4.86 13.71 0.25
N ASN A 99 4.92 13.23 1.51
CA ASN A 99 4.49 13.99 2.69
C ASN A 99 3.07 14.57 2.55
N ASP A 100 2.18 13.79 1.90
CA ASP A 100 0.79 14.19 1.61
C ASP A 100 0.66 15.50 0.80
N ASP A 101 1.68 15.82 -0.01
CA ASP A 101 1.75 17.01 -0.85
C ASP A 101 2.04 16.64 -2.31
N GLN A 102 1.05 16.84 -3.17
CA GLN A 102 1.16 16.46 -4.59
C GLN A 102 2.22 17.28 -5.34
N ALA A 103 2.46 18.54 -4.96
CA ALA A 103 3.50 19.34 -5.60
C ALA A 103 4.89 18.79 -5.28
N THR A 104 5.11 18.37 -4.03
CA THR A 104 6.33 17.66 -3.62
C THR A 104 6.49 16.37 -4.41
N GLN A 105 5.43 15.55 -4.52
CA GLN A 105 5.47 14.29 -5.27
C GLN A 105 5.75 14.52 -6.77
N ASN A 106 5.17 15.54 -7.39
CA ASN A 106 5.46 15.89 -8.79
C ASN A 106 6.93 16.28 -9.00
N ASN A 107 7.53 17.07 -8.10
CA ASN A 107 8.95 17.41 -8.17
C ASN A 107 9.84 16.16 -8.02
N GLN A 108 9.48 15.24 -7.14
CA GLN A 108 10.17 13.95 -6.98
C GLN A 108 10.06 13.10 -8.24
N ALA A 109 8.88 13.07 -8.87
CA ALA A 109 8.65 12.39 -10.14
C ALA A 109 9.56 12.94 -11.24
N ASP A 110 9.62 14.27 -11.43
CA ASP A 110 10.49 14.91 -12.42
C ASP A 110 11.95 14.45 -12.27
N VAL A 111 12.45 14.38 -11.03
CA VAL A 111 13.81 13.93 -10.74
C VAL A 111 13.99 12.45 -11.07
N MET A 112 13.06 11.59 -10.68
CA MET A 112 13.15 10.15 -10.93
C MET A 112 13.07 9.81 -12.42
N PHE A 113 12.16 10.44 -13.17
CA PHE A 113 12.05 10.25 -14.61
C PHE A 113 13.32 10.75 -15.32
N ALA A 114 13.83 11.91 -14.96
CA ALA A 114 15.09 12.44 -15.52
C ALA A 114 16.31 11.59 -15.17
N ALA A 115 16.31 10.92 -14.03
CA ALA A 115 17.36 9.98 -13.61
C ALA A 115 17.34 8.65 -14.38
N GLY A 116 16.33 8.38 -15.20
CA GLY A 116 16.23 7.20 -16.04
C GLY A 116 15.97 5.93 -15.25
N LYS A 117 15.00 5.98 -14.32
CA LYS A 117 14.50 4.77 -13.65
C LYS A 117 13.94 3.77 -14.66
N ASP A 118 14.09 2.49 -14.39
CA ASP A 118 13.55 1.42 -15.24
C ASP A 118 12.03 1.26 -15.09
N HIS A 119 11.52 1.64 -13.92
CA HIS A 119 10.09 1.67 -13.59
C HIS A 119 9.85 2.64 -12.42
N ILE A 120 8.64 3.21 -12.32
CA ILE A 120 8.24 4.01 -11.15
C ILE A 120 6.90 3.51 -10.62
N ILE A 121 6.88 3.16 -9.32
CA ILE A 121 5.71 2.74 -8.55
C ILE A 121 5.16 3.97 -7.82
N ILE A 122 3.85 4.23 -7.88
CA ILE A 122 3.27 5.51 -7.45
C ILE A 122 2.05 5.28 -6.55
N ASN A 123 2.10 5.76 -5.30
CA ASN A 123 0.92 5.98 -4.47
C ASN A 123 0.61 7.47 -4.44
N LEU A 124 -0.47 7.88 -5.08
CA LEU A 124 -0.81 9.30 -5.29
C LEU A 124 -1.03 10.04 -3.97
N CYS A 125 -0.52 11.27 -3.85
CA CYS A 125 -0.93 12.20 -2.81
C CYS A 125 -2.37 12.69 -3.09
N ASP A 126 -2.65 13.09 -4.33
CA ASP A 126 -3.98 13.48 -4.80
C ASP A 126 -4.42 12.56 -5.93
N THR A 127 -5.52 11.84 -5.73
CA THR A 127 -6.06 10.87 -6.71
C THR A 127 -6.49 11.53 -8.03
N SER A 128 -6.69 12.84 -8.07
CA SER A 128 -6.99 13.60 -9.30
C SER A 128 -5.76 13.97 -10.14
N ALA A 129 -4.55 13.80 -9.60
CA ALA A 129 -3.31 14.27 -10.21
C ALA A 129 -2.59 13.24 -11.11
N GLY A 130 -3.16 12.07 -11.33
CA GLY A 130 -2.50 10.97 -12.05
C GLY A 130 -2.08 11.28 -13.49
N GLN A 131 -2.80 12.16 -14.20
CA GLN A 131 -2.53 12.49 -15.60
C GLN A 131 -1.11 13.04 -15.82
N TYR A 132 -0.63 13.94 -14.95
CA TYR A 132 0.72 14.49 -15.03
C TYR A 132 1.80 13.39 -15.03
N LEU A 133 1.65 12.41 -14.17
CA LEU A 133 2.61 11.29 -14.03
C LEU A 133 2.57 10.35 -15.23
N VAL A 134 1.38 10.13 -15.81
CA VAL A 134 1.24 9.38 -17.07
C VAL A 134 1.88 10.11 -18.24
N ASP A 135 1.77 11.44 -18.30
CA ASP A 135 2.41 12.25 -19.34
C ASP A 135 3.95 12.21 -19.23
N LEU A 136 4.49 12.27 -18.01
CA LEU A 136 5.93 12.05 -17.78
C LEU A 136 6.36 10.64 -18.20
N ALA A 137 5.61 9.61 -17.82
CA ALA A 137 5.87 8.23 -18.22
C ALA A 137 5.96 8.07 -19.76
N LYS A 138 5.05 8.69 -20.48
CA LYS A 138 5.06 8.72 -21.96
C LYS A 138 6.25 9.50 -22.50
N GLN A 139 6.54 10.69 -21.92
CA GLN A 139 7.65 11.55 -22.36
C GLN A 139 9.00 10.86 -22.23
N TYR A 140 9.23 10.17 -21.13
CA TYR A 140 10.49 9.49 -20.85
C TYR A 140 10.52 8.02 -21.30
N ASN A 141 9.39 7.49 -21.79
CA ASN A 141 9.20 6.09 -22.14
C ASN A 141 9.55 5.14 -20.98
N VAL A 142 9.12 5.49 -19.76
CA VAL A 142 9.32 4.71 -18.54
C VAL A 142 7.96 4.13 -18.12
N PRO A 143 7.82 2.80 -17.94
CA PRO A 143 6.60 2.20 -17.43
C PRO A 143 6.34 2.61 -15.99
N ILE A 144 5.06 2.72 -15.61
CA ILE A 144 4.65 3.06 -14.25
C ILE A 144 3.59 2.11 -13.73
N SER A 145 3.52 1.94 -12.42
CA SER A 145 2.38 1.35 -11.75
C SER A 145 1.84 2.29 -10.68
N PHE A 146 0.53 2.53 -10.68
CA PHE A 146 -0.14 3.13 -9.54
C PHE A 146 -0.49 2.04 -8.53
N TYR A 147 -0.49 2.36 -7.24
CA TYR A 147 -0.93 1.42 -6.23
C TYR A 147 -1.73 2.08 -5.11
N ASN A 148 -2.56 1.29 -4.45
CA ASN A 148 -3.39 1.66 -3.33
C ASN A 148 -4.41 2.76 -3.67
N LYS A 149 -4.00 4.01 -3.82
CA LYS A 149 -4.85 5.13 -4.20
C LYS A 149 -5.06 5.15 -5.72
N GLU A 150 -6.23 4.71 -6.18
CA GLU A 150 -6.61 4.69 -7.59
C GLU A 150 -6.82 6.11 -8.13
N PRO A 151 -6.30 6.45 -9.33
CA PRO A 151 -6.66 7.69 -9.99
C PRO A 151 -8.17 7.82 -10.16
N VAL A 152 -8.76 8.99 -9.82
CA VAL A 152 -10.20 9.25 -9.99
C VAL A 152 -10.64 9.05 -11.44
N ASP A 153 -9.82 9.50 -12.39
CA ASP A 153 -9.98 9.17 -13.80
C ASP A 153 -9.08 7.97 -14.15
N SER A 154 -9.58 6.77 -13.95
CA SER A 154 -8.84 5.54 -14.25
C SER A 154 -8.60 5.33 -15.74
N THR A 155 -9.27 6.07 -16.64
CA THR A 155 -9.04 5.98 -18.09
C THR A 155 -7.64 6.40 -18.49
N ILE A 156 -6.95 7.20 -17.67
CA ILE A 156 -5.55 7.59 -17.91
C ILE A 156 -4.59 6.39 -17.90
N VAL A 157 -4.93 5.33 -17.15
CA VAL A 157 -4.17 4.08 -17.06
C VAL A 157 -4.36 3.24 -18.32
N THR A 158 -5.60 3.23 -18.87
CA THR A 158 -5.95 2.44 -20.03
C THR A 158 -5.21 2.92 -21.30
N GLY A 159 -4.55 1.99 -22.00
CA GLY A 159 -3.83 2.29 -23.23
C GLY A 159 -2.53 3.10 -23.07
N SER A 160 -2.09 3.32 -21.85
CA SER A 160 -0.77 3.83 -21.51
C SER A 160 0.14 2.67 -21.06
N ASN A 161 1.46 2.91 -21.00
CA ASN A 161 2.40 1.93 -20.42
C ASN A 161 2.33 1.98 -18.90
N SER A 162 1.13 1.74 -18.35
CA SER A 162 0.85 1.79 -16.92
C SER A 162 -0.18 0.74 -16.49
N ILE A 163 -0.18 0.42 -15.20
CA ILE A 163 -1.08 -0.54 -14.56
C ILE A 163 -1.47 0.00 -13.17
N PHE A 164 -2.61 -0.42 -12.64
CA PHE A 164 -2.99 -0.19 -11.25
C PHE A 164 -2.94 -1.50 -10.44
N VAL A 165 -2.38 -1.43 -9.24
CA VAL A 165 -2.37 -2.51 -8.26
C VAL A 165 -3.08 -2.03 -7.00
N GLY A 166 -4.26 -2.54 -6.75
CA GLY A 166 -5.07 -2.08 -5.62
C GLY A 166 -6.10 -3.11 -5.20
N THR A 167 -7.16 -2.62 -4.62
CA THR A 167 -8.27 -3.41 -4.13
C THR A 167 -9.55 -3.04 -4.89
N LYS A 168 -10.64 -3.69 -4.56
CA LYS A 168 -11.99 -3.28 -4.97
C LYS A 168 -12.67 -2.67 -3.75
N PRO A 169 -12.67 -1.35 -3.61
CA PRO A 169 -12.99 -0.68 -2.34
C PRO A 169 -14.39 -0.96 -1.82
N GLU A 170 -15.36 -1.24 -2.70
CA GLU A 170 -16.71 -1.64 -2.32
C GLU A 170 -16.71 -2.91 -1.44
N GLU A 171 -15.81 -3.86 -1.72
CA GLU A 171 -15.72 -5.11 -0.97
C GLU A 171 -15.36 -4.86 0.50
N ALA A 172 -14.54 -3.85 0.80
CA ALA A 172 -14.20 -3.51 2.18
C ALA A 172 -15.44 -3.00 2.95
N GLY A 173 -16.17 -2.05 2.38
CA GLY A 173 -17.42 -1.56 2.99
C GLY A 173 -18.46 -2.68 3.16
N ILE A 174 -18.66 -3.50 2.12
CA ILE A 174 -19.56 -4.67 2.21
C ILE A 174 -19.14 -5.57 3.37
N MET A 175 -17.86 -5.90 3.52
CA MET A 175 -17.38 -6.76 4.60
C MET A 175 -17.52 -6.11 5.98
N GLN A 176 -17.34 -4.77 6.11
CA GLN A 176 -17.65 -4.06 7.37
C GLN A 176 -19.12 -4.20 7.74
N GLY A 177 -20.03 -3.94 6.78
CA GLY A 177 -21.46 -4.12 6.99
C GLY A 177 -21.85 -5.56 7.33
N GLU A 178 -21.18 -6.55 6.70
CA GLU A 178 -21.36 -7.97 7.02
C GLU A 178 -20.89 -8.33 8.42
N ILE A 179 -19.75 -7.81 8.87
CA ILE A 179 -19.25 -8.02 10.25
C ILE A 179 -20.29 -7.56 11.27
N LEU A 180 -20.87 -6.37 11.05
CA LEU A 180 -21.94 -5.87 11.92
C LEU A 180 -23.19 -6.72 11.86
N ALA A 181 -23.62 -7.11 10.66
CA ALA A 181 -24.82 -7.92 10.46
C ALA A 181 -24.69 -9.32 11.07
N ASP A 182 -23.52 -9.94 10.96
CA ASP A 182 -23.22 -11.23 11.58
C ASP A 182 -23.34 -11.14 13.12
N LEU A 183 -22.79 -10.05 13.72
CA LEU A 183 -22.94 -9.80 15.16
C LEU A 183 -24.40 -9.56 15.55
N TYR A 184 -25.11 -8.70 14.82
CA TYR A 184 -26.51 -8.38 15.11
C TYR A 184 -27.40 -9.62 15.03
N ALA A 185 -27.18 -10.48 14.05
CA ALA A 185 -27.92 -11.74 13.94
C ALA A 185 -27.61 -12.73 15.07
N ALA A 186 -26.39 -12.72 15.61
CA ALA A 186 -25.99 -13.59 16.72
C ALA A 186 -26.48 -13.06 18.08
N ASP A 187 -26.35 -11.75 18.32
CA ASP A 187 -26.72 -11.06 19.55
C ASP A 187 -27.19 -9.63 19.28
N PRO A 188 -28.48 -9.43 18.95
CA PRO A 188 -29.01 -8.07 18.70
C PRO A 188 -28.83 -7.12 19.88
N SER A 189 -28.88 -7.62 21.12
CA SER A 189 -28.77 -6.79 22.33
C SER A 189 -27.36 -6.23 22.58
N ARG A 190 -26.36 -6.83 21.96
CA ARG A 190 -24.98 -6.33 21.99
C ARG A 190 -24.78 -5.13 21.07
N VAL A 191 -25.62 -4.98 20.05
CA VAL A 191 -25.57 -3.91 19.04
C VAL A 191 -26.59 -2.82 19.35
N ASP A 192 -27.88 -3.17 19.45
CA ASP A 192 -28.98 -2.29 19.90
C ASP A 192 -29.07 -2.39 21.45
N LYS A 193 -28.25 -1.62 22.12
CA LYS A 193 -28.06 -1.73 23.59
C LYS A 193 -29.20 -1.11 24.39
N ASN A 194 -29.81 -0.08 23.84
CA ASN A 194 -30.92 0.59 24.48
C ASN A 194 -32.28 -0.11 24.21
N GLY A 195 -32.31 -1.03 23.23
CA GLY A 195 -33.46 -1.86 22.88
C GLY A 195 -34.61 -1.08 22.21
N ASP A 196 -34.29 0.05 21.54
CA ASP A 196 -35.33 0.89 20.92
C ASP A 196 -35.64 0.48 19.47
N GLY A 197 -34.94 -0.55 18.95
CA GLY A 197 -35.10 -1.09 17.61
C GLY A 197 -34.40 -0.29 16.55
N LYS A 198 -33.39 0.53 16.93
CA LYS A 198 -32.50 1.28 16.05
C LYS A 198 -31.07 1.03 16.49
N VAL A 199 -30.12 1.25 15.60
CA VAL A 199 -28.70 1.17 15.89
C VAL A 199 -28.05 2.53 15.59
N ALA A 200 -27.74 3.24 16.63
CA ALA A 200 -27.16 4.59 16.57
C ALA A 200 -25.72 4.55 16.06
N THR A 201 -25.52 4.97 14.81
CA THR A 201 -24.30 4.75 14.04
C THR A 201 -23.56 6.06 13.74
N LEU A 202 -22.24 6.04 13.86
CA LEU A 202 -21.32 7.08 13.35
C LEU A 202 -20.45 6.50 12.25
N GLU A 203 -20.02 7.37 11.32
CA GLU A 203 -19.12 7.03 10.22
C GLU A 203 -17.89 7.95 10.21
N PHE A 204 -16.69 7.36 10.23
CA PHE A 204 -15.42 8.07 10.10
C PHE A 204 -14.83 7.83 8.72
N GLU A 205 -14.90 8.87 7.89
CA GLU A 205 -14.50 8.86 6.50
C GLU A 205 -13.02 9.30 6.34
N GLY A 206 -12.34 8.70 5.36
CA GLY A 206 -11.00 9.10 4.96
C GLY A 206 -11.00 10.48 4.28
N GLU A 207 -10.47 10.54 3.07
CA GLU A 207 -10.45 11.78 2.26
C GLU A 207 -11.72 11.91 1.42
N ILE A 208 -12.32 13.09 1.39
CA ILE A 208 -13.63 13.38 0.77
C ILE A 208 -13.75 12.97 -0.71
N ASN A 209 -12.68 13.07 -1.50
CA ASN A 209 -12.70 12.77 -2.93
C ASN A 209 -11.97 11.45 -3.26
N ASN A 210 -11.62 10.67 -2.27
CA ASN A 210 -10.92 9.41 -2.45
C ASN A 210 -11.93 8.31 -2.77
N PRO A 211 -11.81 7.61 -3.91
CA PRO A 211 -12.74 6.54 -4.29
C PRO A 211 -12.89 5.44 -3.23
N GLU A 212 -11.81 5.11 -2.52
CA GLU A 212 -11.85 4.11 -1.45
C GLU A 212 -12.64 4.60 -0.23
N ALA A 213 -12.45 5.86 0.18
CA ALA A 213 -13.21 6.43 1.30
C ALA A 213 -14.70 6.47 0.98
N ILE A 214 -15.05 6.96 -0.21
CA ILE A 214 -16.44 7.04 -0.67
C ILE A 214 -17.09 5.65 -0.66
N ALA A 215 -16.44 4.66 -1.26
CA ALA A 215 -17.01 3.32 -1.35
C ALA A 215 -17.11 2.64 0.02
N ARG A 216 -16.07 2.70 0.86
CA ARG A 216 -16.11 2.12 2.22
C ARG A 216 -17.24 2.73 3.04
N THR A 217 -17.41 4.04 3.00
CA THR A 217 -18.47 4.78 3.69
C THR A 217 -19.87 4.38 3.21
N GLU A 218 -20.07 4.31 1.89
CA GLU A 218 -21.38 3.97 1.30
C GLU A 218 -21.77 2.51 1.60
N TYR A 219 -20.84 1.59 1.37
CA TYR A 219 -21.17 0.16 1.42
C TYR A 219 -21.15 -0.43 2.83
N SER A 220 -20.45 0.15 3.82
CA SER A 220 -20.52 -0.30 5.22
C SER A 220 -21.92 -0.16 5.78
N LEU A 221 -22.50 1.02 5.68
CA LEU A 221 -23.83 1.33 6.18
C LEU A 221 -24.93 0.64 5.35
N SER A 222 -24.86 0.76 4.01
CA SER A 222 -25.91 0.20 3.14
C SER A 222 -25.99 -1.32 3.26
N THR A 223 -24.86 -2.02 3.33
CA THR A 223 -24.83 -3.49 3.50
C THR A 223 -25.38 -3.90 4.88
N ALA A 224 -25.02 -3.20 5.95
CA ALA A 224 -25.57 -3.50 7.27
C ALA A 224 -27.11 -3.37 7.26
N ILE A 225 -27.64 -2.31 6.67
CA ILE A 225 -29.10 -2.07 6.54
C ILE A 225 -29.76 -3.15 5.66
N GLU A 226 -29.20 -3.45 4.50
CA GLU A 226 -29.72 -4.49 3.60
C GLU A 226 -29.76 -5.87 4.25
N LYS A 227 -28.82 -6.16 5.15
CA LYS A 227 -28.78 -7.41 5.92
C LYS A 227 -29.62 -7.38 7.21
N GLY A 228 -30.38 -6.32 7.44
CA GLY A 228 -31.39 -6.23 8.48
C GLY A 228 -30.96 -5.58 9.79
N VAL A 229 -29.80 -4.92 9.84
CA VAL A 229 -29.40 -4.09 10.98
C VAL A 229 -30.08 -2.72 10.84
N PRO A 230 -30.90 -2.26 11.80
CA PRO A 230 -31.65 -1.01 11.69
C PRO A 230 -30.76 0.22 11.99
N CYS A 231 -29.64 0.37 11.27
CA CYS A 231 -28.70 1.48 11.44
C CYS A 231 -29.35 2.83 11.17
N GLU A 232 -29.10 3.81 12.05
CA GLU A 232 -29.51 5.20 11.91
C GLU A 232 -28.30 6.11 12.13
N MET A 233 -27.92 6.88 11.09
CA MET A 233 -26.82 7.82 11.21
C MET A 233 -27.19 8.95 12.16
N MET A 234 -26.34 9.17 13.17
CA MET A 234 -26.56 10.22 14.18
C MET A 234 -26.12 11.61 13.70
N THR A 235 -25.13 11.66 12.83
CA THR A 235 -24.56 12.90 12.30
C THR A 235 -24.09 12.70 10.87
N GLU A 236 -23.64 13.78 10.21
CA GLU A 236 -22.86 13.69 8.97
C GLU A 236 -21.56 12.93 9.19
N ASN A 237 -20.98 12.40 8.11
CA ASN A 237 -19.70 11.69 8.16
C ASN A 237 -18.59 12.55 8.77
N GLN A 238 -17.76 11.92 9.58
CA GLN A 238 -16.61 12.56 10.24
C GLN A 238 -15.37 12.42 9.37
N VAL A 239 -15.00 13.44 8.58
CA VAL A 239 -13.87 13.38 7.65
C VAL A 239 -12.54 13.53 8.41
N ALA A 240 -11.96 12.43 8.82
CA ALA A 240 -10.73 12.39 9.60
C ALA A 240 -9.45 12.21 8.77
N ASN A 241 -9.54 12.07 7.42
CA ASN A 241 -8.39 12.03 6.50
C ASN A 241 -7.36 10.93 6.88
N TRP A 242 -7.81 9.74 7.25
CA TRP A 242 -6.98 8.59 7.62
C TRP A 242 -6.09 8.82 8.85
N ASP A 243 -6.38 9.87 9.67
CA ASP A 243 -5.52 10.34 10.76
C ASP A 243 -6.09 9.97 12.13
N THR A 244 -5.28 9.27 12.93
CA THR A 244 -5.62 8.80 14.28
C THR A 244 -5.96 9.96 15.23
N ALA A 245 -5.14 11.02 15.25
CA ALA A 245 -5.34 12.14 16.20
C ALA A 245 -6.58 12.94 15.83
N LYS A 246 -6.83 13.15 14.54
CA LYS A 246 -8.03 13.82 14.04
C LYS A 246 -9.29 13.02 14.36
N ALA A 247 -9.26 11.71 14.17
CA ALA A 247 -10.36 10.83 14.52
C ALA A 247 -10.64 10.86 16.03
N GLN A 248 -9.61 10.86 16.87
CA GLN A 248 -9.75 11.00 18.34
C GLN A 248 -10.41 12.35 18.72
N GLU A 249 -9.93 13.46 18.14
CA GLU A 249 -10.51 14.79 18.38
C GLU A 249 -11.98 14.85 17.99
N MET A 250 -12.33 14.34 16.79
CA MET A 250 -13.70 14.30 16.30
C MET A 250 -14.59 13.41 17.18
N MET A 251 -14.13 12.21 17.54
CA MET A 251 -14.91 11.32 18.42
C MET A 251 -15.12 11.92 19.80
N THR A 252 -14.12 12.61 20.37
CA THR A 252 -14.28 13.36 21.63
C THR A 252 -15.38 14.40 21.53
N ALA A 253 -15.46 15.11 20.39
CA ALA A 253 -16.53 16.08 20.14
C ALA A 253 -17.90 15.40 19.99
N GLN A 254 -17.98 14.23 19.31
CA GLN A 254 -19.23 13.47 19.21
C GLN A 254 -19.72 12.97 20.58
N ILE A 255 -18.82 12.43 21.39
CA ILE A 255 -19.12 12.01 22.78
C ILE A 255 -19.69 13.18 23.60
N ALA A 256 -19.07 14.36 23.51
CA ALA A 256 -19.52 15.54 24.25
C ALA A 256 -20.90 16.05 23.76
N SER A 257 -21.20 15.91 22.48
CA SER A 257 -22.44 16.38 21.86
C SER A 257 -23.62 15.43 22.04
N LEU A 258 -23.37 14.13 21.89
CA LEU A 258 -24.41 13.10 21.82
C LEU A 258 -24.60 12.35 23.13
N GLY A 259 -23.56 12.27 23.97
CA GLY A 259 -23.45 11.33 25.08
C GLY A 259 -22.97 9.96 24.60
N VAL A 260 -21.94 9.42 25.24
CA VAL A 260 -21.34 8.14 24.82
C VAL A 260 -22.32 6.99 24.88
N GLU A 261 -23.26 7.01 25.82
CA GLU A 261 -24.30 6.02 26.03
C GLU A 261 -25.35 5.95 24.91
N ASN A 262 -25.37 6.95 24.03
CA ASN A 262 -26.28 7.03 22.88
C ASN A 262 -25.61 6.62 21.56
N ILE A 263 -24.33 6.21 21.59
CA ILE A 263 -23.59 5.75 20.40
C ILE A 263 -23.43 4.24 20.52
N GLU A 264 -23.75 3.50 19.46
CA GLU A 264 -23.74 2.03 19.52
C GLU A 264 -22.73 1.42 18.57
N VAL A 265 -22.59 2.00 17.36
CA VAL A 265 -21.70 1.51 16.31
C VAL A 265 -20.90 2.66 15.72
N VAL A 266 -19.62 2.41 15.42
CA VAL A 266 -18.74 3.31 14.67
C VAL A 266 -18.07 2.53 13.55
N PHE A 267 -18.36 2.88 12.31
CA PHE A 267 -17.56 2.45 11.17
C PHE A 267 -16.42 3.42 10.93
N CYS A 268 -15.22 2.89 10.67
CA CYS A 268 -14.05 3.67 10.30
C CYS A 268 -13.49 3.16 8.98
N ASN A 269 -13.21 4.06 8.05
CA ASN A 269 -12.67 3.66 6.75
C ASN A 269 -11.25 3.05 6.84
N ASN A 270 -10.51 3.26 7.96
CA ASN A 270 -9.27 2.54 8.24
C ASN A 270 -9.04 2.30 9.75
N ASP A 271 -8.05 1.49 10.07
CA ASP A 271 -7.70 1.13 11.44
C ASP A 271 -7.08 2.29 12.22
N ASP A 272 -6.29 3.15 11.59
CA ASP A 272 -5.70 4.31 12.25
C ASP A 272 -6.79 5.25 12.82
N MET A 273 -7.86 5.48 12.07
CA MET A 273 -9.02 6.22 12.59
C MET A 273 -9.78 5.43 13.65
N ALA A 274 -9.95 4.12 13.50
CA ALA A 274 -10.59 3.26 14.50
C ALA A 274 -9.83 3.29 15.84
N ILE A 275 -8.50 3.28 15.80
CA ILE A 275 -7.64 3.42 17.00
C ILE A 275 -7.83 4.79 17.64
N GLY A 276 -7.95 5.87 16.85
CA GLY A 276 -8.26 7.20 17.34
C GLY A 276 -9.63 7.29 18.01
N VAL A 277 -10.66 6.70 17.40
CA VAL A 277 -12.01 6.56 17.99
C VAL A 277 -11.94 5.84 19.34
N ILE A 278 -11.26 4.69 19.39
CA ILE A 278 -11.12 3.90 20.62
C ILE A 278 -10.35 4.66 21.69
N ALA A 279 -9.35 5.46 21.32
CA ALA A 279 -8.63 6.29 22.28
C ALA A 279 -9.57 7.30 22.98
N ALA A 280 -10.46 7.96 22.24
CA ALA A 280 -11.47 8.85 22.81
C ALA A 280 -12.48 8.09 23.70
N LEU A 281 -12.92 6.88 23.26
CA LEU A 281 -13.80 6.03 24.05
C LEU A 281 -13.16 5.58 25.38
N ASN A 282 -11.87 5.24 25.36
CA ASN A 282 -11.13 4.85 26.55
C ASN A 282 -11.07 5.98 27.59
N GLU A 283 -11.03 7.25 27.20
CA GLU A 283 -11.02 8.41 28.11
C GLU A 283 -12.32 8.51 28.94
N VAL A 284 -13.41 7.95 28.43
CA VAL A 284 -14.74 7.94 29.13
C VAL A 284 -15.13 6.55 29.65
N GLY A 285 -14.19 5.60 29.63
CA GLY A 285 -14.37 4.29 30.26
C GLY A 285 -14.92 3.20 29.36
N TYR A 286 -15.08 3.45 28.05
CA TYR A 286 -15.55 2.47 27.07
C TYR A 286 -14.38 1.79 26.34
N ASN A 287 -14.60 0.60 25.76
CA ASN A 287 -13.64 -0.16 24.95
C ASN A 287 -12.28 -0.39 25.63
N LEU A 288 -12.27 -0.63 26.95
CA LEU A 288 -11.02 -0.85 27.72
C LEU A 288 -10.42 -2.25 27.50
N GLY A 289 -11.20 -3.20 26.96
CA GLY A 289 -10.77 -4.57 26.75
C GLY A 289 -10.87 -5.44 28.02
N ASP A 290 -11.65 -5.03 28.99
CA ASP A 290 -11.84 -5.72 30.27
C ASP A 290 -13.22 -6.41 30.40
N GLY A 291 -13.99 -6.42 29.30
CA GLY A 291 -15.36 -6.94 29.26
C GLY A 291 -16.41 -5.97 29.84
N GLY A 292 -16.05 -4.69 30.05
CA GLY A 292 -16.96 -3.63 30.45
C GLY A 292 -17.75 -3.03 29.28
N ASP A 293 -18.09 -1.74 29.41
CA ASP A 293 -18.85 -1.04 28.38
C ASP A 293 -18.07 -0.91 27.08
N GLU A 294 -18.72 -1.27 25.97
CA GLU A 294 -18.12 -1.19 24.61
C GLU A 294 -19.05 -0.44 23.65
N ILE A 295 -18.47 0.15 22.62
CA ILE A 295 -19.13 0.54 21.38
C ILE A 295 -18.54 -0.32 20.29
N ILE A 296 -19.37 -0.82 19.36
CA ILE A 296 -18.89 -1.65 18.26
C ILE A 296 -18.12 -0.78 17.28
N VAL A 297 -16.80 -0.93 17.22
CA VAL A 297 -15.94 -0.21 16.26
C VAL A 297 -15.42 -1.21 15.23
N ILE A 298 -15.53 -0.88 13.94
CA ILE A 298 -15.11 -1.74 12.83
C ILE A 298 -14.20 -0.91 11.90
N GLY A 299 -12.96 -1.40 11.70
CA GLY A 299 -11.94 -0.77 10.87
C GLY A 299 -11.74 -1.44 9.50
N VAL A 300 -10.68 -1.02 8.82
CA VAL A 300 -10.13 -1.63 7.59
C VAL A 300 -8.61 -1.50 7.66
N ASP A 301 -7.88 -2.45 7.16
CA ASP A 301 -6.45 -2.66 6.91
C ASP A 301 -5.90 -3.89 7.61
N CYS A 302 -6.35 -4.19 8.83
CA CYS A 302 -5.79 -5.24 9.68
C CYS A 302 -4.32 -4.94 10.06
N THR A 303 -4.07 -3.70 10.53
CA THR A 303 -2.75 -3.31 11.04
C THR A 303 -2.38 -4.11 12.28
N ASP A 304 -1.07 -4.24 12.57
CA ASP A 304 -0.61 -4.98 13.76
C ASP A 304 -1.27 -4.44 15.05
N THR A 305 -1.41 -3.11 15.17
CA THR A 305 -2.08 -2.47 16.30
C THR A 305 -3.58 -2.79 16.35
N ALA A 306 -4.25 -2.85 15.20
CA ALA A 306 -5.66 -3.25 15.15
C ALA A 306 -5.84 -4.71 15.60
N VAL A 307 -4.94 -5.61 15.18
CA VAL A 307 -4.94 -7.01 15.65
C VAL A 307 -4.74 -7.09 17.17
N GLU A 308 -3.82 -6.28 17.72
CA GLU A 308 -3.65 -6.19 19.19
C GLU A 308 -4.94 -5.70 19.87
N TYR A 309 -5.63 -4.72 19.28
CA TYR A 309 -6.88 -4.19 19.82
C TYR A 309 -8.05 -5.17 19.74
N ILE A 310 -8.13 -5.94 18.66
CA ILE A 310 -9.11 -7.04 18.51
C ILE A 310 -8.85 -8.09 19.60
N ASN A 311 -7.60 -8.55 19.74
CA ASN A 311 -7.23 -9.55 20.76
C ASN A 311 -7.43 -9.06 22.20
N ALA A 312 -7.35 -7.75 22.42
CA ALA A 312 -7.62 -7.12 23.72
C ALA A 312 -9.11 -6.81 23.95
N GLY A 313 -10.01 -7.09 22.97
CA GLY A 313 -11.44 -6.77 23.10
C GLY A 313 -11.77 -5.28 23.04
N LYS A 314 -10.92 -4.48 22.41
CA LYS A 314 -11.10 -3.02 22.26
C LYS A 314 -11.70 -2.64 20.91
N LEU A 315 -11.30 -3.32 19.85
CA LEU A 315 -11.81 -3.22 18.49
C LEU A 315 -12.60 -4.47 18.19
N TYR A 316 -13.81 -4.33 17.65
CA TYR A 316 -14.64 -5.51 17.38
C TYR A 316 -14.12 -6.30 16.17
N GLY A 317 -13.72 -5.62 15.10
CA GLY A 317 -13.21 -6.24 13.91
C GLY A 317 -12.62 -5.26 12.92
N THR A 318 -11.98 -5.80 11.90
CA THR A 318 -11.41 -5.05 10.78
C THR A 318 -11.53 -5.85 9.49
N VAL A 319 -11.41 -5.19 8.36
CA VAL A 319 -11.32 -5.84 7.05
C VAL A 319 -9.87 -5.79 6.58
N LYS A 320 -9.23 -6.94 6.46
CA LYS A 320 -7.83 -7.03 6.05
C LYS A 320 -7.65 -6.55 4.62
N GLN A 321 -6.86 -5.50 4.43
CA GLN A 321 -6.24 -5.10 3.18
C GLN A 321 -4.81 -5.69 3.16
N ASP A 322 -4.52 -6.62 2.24
CA ASP A 322 -3.26 -7.37 2.31
C ASP A 322 -2.06 -6.59 1.75
N GLY A 323 -1.35 -5.88 2.65
CA GLY A 323 -0.17 -5.09 2.29
C GLY A 323 1.02 -5.94 1.80
N ASP A 324 1.19 -7.18 2.30
CA ASP A 324 2.24 -8.08 1.83
C ASP A 324 1.97 -8.51 0.38
N ALA A 325 0.73 -8.91 0.08
CA ALA A 325 0.32 -9.26 -1.28
C ALA A 325 0.40 -8.06 -2.23
N MET A 326 0.00 -6.87 -1.78
CA MET A 326 0.10 -5.64 -2.59
C MET A 326 1.55 -5.28 -2.89
N GLY A 327 2.44 -5.35 -1.91
CA GLY A 327 3.88 -5.11 -2.10
C GLY A 327 4.51 -6.09 -3.08
N LYS A 328 4.17 -7.38 -2.96
CA LYS A 328 4.60 -8.44 -3.90
C LYS A 328 4.14 -8.17 -5.33
N ALA A 329 2.86 -7.85 -5.51
CA ALA A 329 2.30 -7.56 -6.82
C ALA A 329 3.00 -6.36 -7.48
N ASN A 330 3.22 -5.28 -6.74
CA ASN A 330 3.92 -4.10 -7.26
C ASN A 330 5.34 -4.41 -7.74
N ILE A 331 6.10 -5.21 -7.00
CA ILE A 331 7.46 -5.60 -7.42
C ILE A 331 7.42 -6.46 -8.69
N LEU A 332 6.49 -7.41 -8.80
CA LEU A 332 6.33 -8.22 -10.01
C LEU A 332 5.96 -7.37 -11.23
N MET A 333 5.01 -6.43 -11.07
CA MET A 333 4.63 -5.50 -12.14
C MET A 333 5.79 -4.58 -12.53
N ALA A 334 6.54 -4.09 -11.55
CA ALA A 334 7.70 -3.26 -11.82
C ALA A 334 8.81 -4.00 -12.58
N ILE A 335 9.08 -5.26 -12.25
CA ILE A 335 10.03 -6.11 -12.99
C ILE A 335 9.55 -6.32 -14.42
N ASN A 336 8.29 -6.72 -14.60
CA ASN A 336 7.75 -7.00 -15.93
C ASN A 336 7.72 -5.73 -16.79
N GLY A 337 7.25 -4.60 -16.26
CA GLY A 337 7.28 -3.32 -16.96
C GLY A 337 8.71 -2.88 -17.34
N ALA A 338 9.67 -2.95 -16.40
CA ALA A 338 11.06 -2.59 -16.63
C ALA A 338 11.76 -3.46 -17.69
N LEU A 339 11.33 -4.71 -17.85
CA LEU A 339 11.83 -5.65 -18.85
C LEU A 339 11.03 -5.64 -20.16
N GLY A 340 10.02 -4.77 -20.29
CA GLY A 340 9.16 -4.68 -21.47
C GLY A 340 8.33 -5.93 -21.72
N LYS A 341 8.03 -6.71 -20.69
CA LYS A 341 7.21 -7.91 -20.75
C LYS A 341 5.73 -7.59 -20.59
N ASP A 342 4.86 -8.58 -20.84
CA ASP A 342 3.46 -8.51 -20.39
C ASP A 342 3.42 -8.33 -18.88
N TRP A 343 2.48 -7.48 -18.39
CA TRP A 343 2.37 -7.19 -16.97
C TRP A 343 2.24 -8.44 -16.10
N LEU A 344 1.56 -9.47 -16.58
CA LEU A 344 1.27 -10.71 -15.85
C LEU A 344 2.28 -11.83 -16.11
N ASP A 345 3.31 -11.61 -16.95
CA ASP A 345 4.28 -12.67 -17.31
C ASP A 345 4.91 -13.32 -16.09
N GLY A 346 4.75 -14.63 -15.96
CA GLY A 346 5.29 -15.43 -14.85
C GLY A 346 4.69 -15.12 -13.49
N THR A 347 3.44 -14.63 -13.43
CA THR A 347 2.70 -14.36 -12.18
C THR A 347 1.42 -15.19 -12.10
N ASP A 348 0.87 -15.34 -10.90
CA ASP A 348 -0.43 -15.96 -10.64
C ASP A 348 -1.58 -14.94 -10.61
N TYR A 349 -1.29 -13.65 -10.89
CA TYR A 349 -2.30 -12.60 -10.90
C TYR A 349 -3.13 -12.63 -12.18
N THR A 350 -4.32 -12.07 -12.10
CA THR A 350 -5.21 -11.88 -13.24
C THR A 350 -5.55 -10.40 -13.41
N MET A 351 -5.66 -9.98 -14.67
CA MET A 351 -6.17 -8.66 -14.98
C MET A 351 -7.66 -8.62 -14.65
N ALA A 352 -8.10 -7.57 -13.95
CA ALA A 352 -9.51 -7.35 -13.69
C ALA A 352 -10.29 -7.03 -14.97
N ASP A 353 -11.62 -7.06 -14.91
CA ASP A 353 -12.50 -6.81 -16.05
C ASP A 353 -12.35 -5.40 -16.64
N ASP A 354 -11.79 -4.46 -15.86
CA ASP A 354 -11.45 -3.10 -16.31
C ASP A 354 -10.28 -3.07 -17.30
N GLY A 355 -9.50 -4.15 -17.40
CA GLY A 355 -8.41 -4.32 -18.36
C GLY A 355 -7.13 -3.55 -18.04
N PHE A 356 -7.03 -2.91 -16.86
CA PHE A 356 -5.86 -2.12 -16.45
C PHE A 356 -5.43 -2.33 -14.99
N SER A 357 -6.14 -3.16 -14.22
CA SER A 357 -5.84 -3.33 -12.80
C SER A 357 -5.66 -4.78 -12.36
N ILE A 358 -4.90 -4.94 -11.28
CA ILE A 358 -4.84 -6.14 -10.46
C ILE A 358 -5.52 -5.80 -9.14
N ARG A 359 -6.49 -6.64 -8.73
CA ARG A 359 -7.27 -6.44 -7.52
C ARG A 359 -6.87 -7.46 -6.46
N ILE A 360 -6.28 -6.99 -5.36
CA ILE A 360 -5.92 -7.81 -4.19
C ILE A 360 -7.19 -7.99 -3.34
N PRO A 361 -7.58 -9.21 -3.01
CA PRO A 361 -8.83 -9.45 -2.28
C PRO A 361 -8.73 -9.01 -0.81
N TYR A 362 -9.87 -8.61 -0.27
CA TYR A 362 -10.04 -8.35 1.16
C TYR A 362 -10.41 -9.62 1.95
N ALA A 363 -10.34 -9.56 3.29
CA ALA A 363 -10.79 -10.61 4.20
C ALA A 363 -11.32 -10.01 5.51
N LYS A 364 -12.42 -10.59 6.05
CA LYS A 364 -12.97 -10.21 7.36
C LYS A 364 -12.09 -10.76 8.48
N ILE A 365 -11.80 -9.95 9.49
CA ILE A 365 -11.07 -10.31 10.71
C ILE A 365 -11.86 -9.82 11.92
N THR A 366 -12.24 -10.74 12.80
CA THR A 366 -12.94 -10.47 14.06
C THR A 366 -12.26 -11.26 15.19
N ALA A 367 -12.47 -10.88 16.43
CA ALA A 367 -12.23 -11.80 17.54
C ALA A 367 -13.16 -13.01 17.37
N GLU A 368 -12.61 -14.23 17.50
CA GLU A 368 -13.39 -15.47 17.44
C GLU A 368 -14.46 -15.56 18.55
#